data_704f7d47fc34fdc60d3028fe9b4d55e2
#
_entry.id   704f7d47fc34fdc60d3028fe9b4d55e2
#
_cell.length_a   1.000
_cell.length_b   1.000
_cell.length_c   1.000
_cell.angle_alpha   90.00
_cell.angle_beta   90.00
_cell.angle_gamma   90.00
#
_symmetry.space_group_name_H-M   'P 1'
#
loop_
_entity.id
_entity.type
_entity.pdbx_description
1 polymer ?
#
loop_
_entity_poly.entity_id
_entity_poly.type
_entity_poly.pdbx_seq_one_letter_code
_entity_poly.pdbx_strand_id
1 'polypeptide(L)'
;MPRMLPWLGLVAALCLGGPVRAAESVALPELPYIPLGVVGHDNNAAYPDAQMERRLQLLDRYNLRSYRSGEFLLLDQPRLDRLVALARQYRITLRPVITQQLTQAQAYALAKRYAKDIKIWEIGNEQDHSRVGAGIRISRLVDIYRGIRRASDELDAGLKTTINVMSCNSYDTGPKARCPGDRLGSMWFLDQAKAAGFDFDYISFHYYPHYQDRGHWMDLYLGQMRAMAEKYRTQIFYNEVNCAEIYKGTTDGGRPGDRSCYDSLEYILSELNGRYRDIVREINVYELLDEPTHPVAHERHFGLMYDLDRPKPVMELVRRYAGTP
;
A
#
# COMPACT_ATOMS: atom_id res chain seq x y z
N MET A 1 -97.50 -20.04 9.04
CA MET A 1 -96.23 -20.31 8.31
C MET A 1 -95.58 -19.01 8.04
N PRO A 2 -94.59 -18.57 8.83
CA PRO A 2 -93.89 -17.33 8.59
C PRO A 2 -92.54 -17.55 7.87
N ARG A 3 -92.26 -16.66 6.93
CA ARG A 3 -91.02 -16.52 6.15
C ARG A 3 -89.97 -15.86 7.03
N MET A 4 -88.76 -16.43 7.09
CA MET A 4 -87.56 -15.79 7.61
C MET A 4 -86.70 -15.28 6.47
N LEU A 5 -86.40 -14.00 6.48
CA LEU A 5 -85.41 -13.32 5.65
C LEU A 5 -84.00 -13.46 6.26
N PRO A 6 -82.94 -13.67 5.46
CA PRO A 6 -81.60 -13.62 5.97
C PRO A 6 -81.04 -12.20 5.96
N TRP A 7 -80.37 -11.86 7.05
CA TRP A 7 -79.59 -10.62 7.17
C TRP A 7 -78.25 -10.74 6.39
N LEU A 8 -78.09 -9.83 5.50
CA LEU A 8 -76.75 -9.58 4.82
C LEU A 8 -75.95 -8.65 5.74
N GLY A 9 -74.97 -9.20 6.39
CA GLY A 9 -73.95 -8.44 7.14
C GLY A 9 -72.92 -7.90 6.16
N LEU A 10 -72.86 -6.58 6.01
CA LEU A 10 -71.83 -5.87 5.25
C LEU A 10 -70.57 -5.73 6.15
N VAL A 11 -69.51 -6.50 5.84
CA VAL A 11 -68.20 -6.34 6.50
C VAL A 11 -67.41 -5.30 5.69
N ALA A 12 -67.32 -4.08 6.22
CA ALA A 12 -66.46 -3.04 5.70
C ALA A 12 -65.02 -3.33 6.15
N ALA A 13 -64.18 -3.78 5.26
CA ALA A 13 -62.75 -3.93 5.47
C ALA A 13 -62.10 -2.54 5.48
N LEU A 14 -61.77 -2.02 6.63
CA LEU A 14 -60.93 -0.84 6.80
C LEU A 14 -59.48 -1.21 6.46
N CYS A 15 -59.03 -0.89 5.24
CA CYS A 15 -57.62 -0.87 4.88
C CYS A 15 -56.95 0.31 5.58
N LEU A 16 -56.38 0.08 6.75
CA LEU A 16 -55.46 1.01 7.38
C LEU A 16 -54.11 0.92 6.62
N GLY A 17 -53.95 1.76 5.57
CA GLY A 17 -52.69 2.00 4.94
C GLY A 17 -51.77 2.74 5.92
N GLY A 18 -50.96 1.98 6.68
CA GLY A 18 -49.89 2.54 7.44
C GLY A 18 -48.82 3.12 6.47
N PRO A 19 -48.15 4.21 6.82
CA PRO A 19 -47.09 4.75 5.99
C PRO A 19 -46.01 3.68 5.81
N VAL A 20 -45.71 3.31 4.54
CA VAL A 20 -44.57 2.50 4.19
C VAL A 20 -43.34 3.33 4.62
N ARG A 21 -42.76 2.98 5.75
CA ARG A 21 -41.43 3.50 6.11
C ARG A 21 -40.50 3.17 4.96
N ALA A 22 -40.01 4.20 4.29
CA ALA A 22 -38.88 4.07 3.39
C ALA A 22 -37.79 3.34 4.17
N ALA A 23 -37.31 2.22 3.63
CA ALA A 23 -36.17 1.51 4.20
C ALA A 23 -35.05 2.56 4.31
N GLU A 24 -34.66 2.89 5.56
CA GLU A 24 -33.45 3.63 5.79
C GLU A 24 -32.34 2.90 5.04
N SER A 25 -31.75 3.56 4.06
CA SER A 25 -30.53 3.06 3.43
C SER A 25 -29.52 2.89 4.54
N VAL A 26 -29.30 1.65 4.97
CA VAL A 26 -28.19 1.33 5.86
C VAL A 26 -26.95 1.75 5.08
N ALA A 27 -26.36 2.87 5.47
CA ALA A 27 -25.08 3.29 4.94
C ALA A 27 -24.15 2.09 5.11
N LEU A 28 -23.62 1.59 4.01
CA LEU A 28 -22.59 0.54 4.05
C LEU A 28 -21.54 1.05 5.04
N PRO A 29 -21.15 0.26 6.05
CA PRO A 29 -20.16 0.70 7.01
C PRO A 29 -18.95 1.16 6.21
N GLU A 30 -18.46 2.38 6.48
CA GLU A 30 -17.16 2.82 5.98
C GLU A 30 -16.21 1.67 6.21
N LEU A 31 -15.44 1.28 5.18
CA LEU A 31 -14.50 0.16 5.29
C LEU A 31 -13.73 0.33 6.60
N PRO A 32 -13.80 -0.61 7.54
CA PRO A 32 -13.30 -0.41 8.90
C PRO A 32 -11.78 -0.22 8.92
N TYR A 33 -11.09 -0.52 7.80
CA TYR A 33 -9.63 -0.53 7.71
C TYR A 33 -9.10 0.34 6.58
N ILE A 34 -7.83 0.76 6.71
CA ILE A 34 -7.06 1.42 5.65
C ILE A 34 -6.95 0.46 4.46
N PRO A 35 -7.13 0.94 3.21
CA PRO A 35 -6.98 0.10 2.03
C PRO A 35 -5.64 -0.64 2.01
N LEU A 36 -5.68 -1.95 1.81
CA LEU A 36 -4.50 -2.80 1.68
C LEU A 36 -4.18 -3.11 0.22
N GLY A 37 -2.90 -3.13 -0.06
CA GLY A 37 -2.30 -3.64 -1.27
C GLY A 37 -1.08 -4.50 -0.96
N VAL A 38 -0.34 -4.81 -2.01
CA VAL A 38 0.84 -5.66 -1.91
C VAL A 38 1.92 -5.20 -2.88
N VAL A 39 3.16 -5.49 -2.52
CA VAL A 39 4.32 -5.29 -3.40
C VAL A 39 4.51 -6.55 -4.26
N GLY A 40 4.91 -6.34 -5.51
CA GLY A 40 5.32 -7.42 -6.41
C GLY A 40 6.61 -7.08 -7.14
N HIS A 41 7.42 -8.09 -7.37
CA HIS A 41 8.71 -7.98 -8.05
C HIS A 41 8.65 -8.58 -9.45
N ASP A 42 7.98 -7.90 -10.36
CA ASP A 42 7.73 -8.39 -11.73
C ASP A 42 9.01 -8.65 -12.56
N ASN A 43 10.18 -8.30 -12.05
CA ASN A 43 11.49 -8.61 -12.62
C ASN A 43 12.11 -9.90 -12.05
N ASN A 44 11.50 -10.53 -11.05
CA ASN A 44 12.00 -11.73 -10.42
C ASN A 44 11.41 -12.99 -11.06
N ALA A 45 12.16 -14.10 -11.00
CA ALA A 45 11.72 -15.39 -11.53
C ALA A 45 10.44 -15.95 -10.86
N ALA A 46 10.15 -15.54 -9.63
CA ALA A 46 8.91 -15.88 -8.92
C ALA A 46 7.66 -15.20 -9.52
N TYR A 47 7.86 -14.17 -10.35
CA TYR A 47 6.79 -13.37 -10.97
C TYR A 47 6.77 -13.48 -12.49
N PRO A 48 6.68 -14.68 -13.09
CA PRO A 48 6.73 -14.83 -14.54
C PRO A 48 5.54 -14.16 -15.21
N ASP A 49 5.76 -13.59 -16.40
CA ASP A 49 4.72 -12.87 -17.17
C ASP A 49 3.51 -13.74 -17.50
N ALA A 50 3.71 -15.01 -17.75
CA ALA A 50 2.62 -15.96 -18.01
C ALA A 50 1.59 -16.01 -16.86
N GLN A 51 2.01 -15.68 -15.64
CA GLN A 51 1.16 -15.69 -14.44
C GLN A 51 0.70 -14.30 -14.00
N MET A 52 0.96 -13.25 -14.76
CA MET A 52 0.58 -11.88 -14.41
C MET A 52 -0.93 -11.74 -14.12
N GLU A 53 -1.77 -12.33 -14.95
CA GLU A 53 -3.23 -12.29 -14.74
C GLU A 53 -3.64 -13.03 -13.46
N ARG A 54 -3.06 -14.21 -13.19
CA ARG A 54 -3.33 -14.96 -11.95
C ARG A 54 -2.97 -14.16 -10.69
N ARG A 55 -1.89 -13.36 -10.74
CA ARG A 55 -1.54 -12.46 -9.63
C ARG A 55 -2.64 -11.43 -9.39
N LEU A 56 -3.14 -10.77 -10.44
CA LEU A 56 -4.19 -9.77 -10.30
C LEU A 56 -5.53 -10.39 -9.84
N GLN A 57 -5.88 -11.58 -10.34
CA GLN A 57 -7.03 -12.36 -9.85
C GLN A 57 -6.89 -12.70 -8.37
N LEU A 58 -5.68 -13.03 -7.93
CA LEU A 58 -5.41 -13.32 -6.52
C LEU A 58 -5.63 -12.07 -5.66
N LEU A 59 -5.13 -10.92 -6.09
CA LEU A 59 -5.35 -9.65 -5.39
C LEU A 59 -6.84 -9.33 -5.26
N ASP A 60 -7.60 -9.48 -6.33
CA ASP A 60 -9.06 -9.26 -6.31
C ASP A 60 -9.75 -10.23 -5.34
N ARG A 61 -9.40 -11.52 -5.37
CA ARG A 61 -9.93 -12.56 -4.46
C ARG A 61 -9.70 -12.22 -2.99
N TYR A 62 -8.54 -11.66 -2.64
CA TYR A 62 -8.19 -11.28 -1.28
C TYR A 62 -8.53 -9.84 -0.93
N ASN A 63 -9.24 -9.11 -1.80
CA ASN A 63 -9.59 -7.70 -1.64
C ASN A 63 -8.38 -6.77 -1.46
N LEU A 64 -7.24 -7.13 -2.02
CA LEU A 64 -6.06 -6.28 -2.07
C LEU A 64 -6.21 -5.30 -3.23
N ARG A 65 -6.30 -4.01 -2.94
CA ARG A 65 -6.76 -2.99 -3.92
C ARG A 65 -5.65 -2.21 -4.58
N SER A 66 -4.41 -2.41 -4.19
CA SER A 66 -3.26 -1.82 -4.86
C SER A 66 -2.15 -2.84 -5.10
N TYR A 67 -1.40 -2.58 -6.16
CA TYR A 67 -0.23 -3.35 -6.55
C TYR A 67 0.93 -2.40 -6.77
N ARG A 68 1.88 -2.43 -5.85
CA ARG A 68 3.12 -1.68 -5.97
C ARG A 68 4.10 -2.51 -6.77
N SER A 69 4.37 -2.09 -7.99
CA SER A 69 5.27 -2.79 -8.91
C SER A 69 6.63 -2.10 -8.99
N GLY A 70 7.66 -2.91 -9.16
CA GLY A 70 9.02 -2.42 -9.33
C GLY A 70 9.25 -1.69 -10.65
N GLU A 71 10.33 -0.94 -10.70
CA GLU A 71 10.72 -0.06 -11.80
C GLU A 71 10.96 -0.73 -13.15
N PHE A 72 11.31 -2.01 -13.15
CA PHE A 72 11.73 -2.72 -14.36
C PHE A 72 10.63 -2.81 -15.42
N LEU A 73 9.37 -2.86 -15.01
CA LEU A 73 8.24 -2.81 -15.93
C LEU A 73 8.11 -1.46 -16.64
N LEU A 74 8.60 -0.38 -16.04
CA LEU A 74 8.50 0.95 -16.61
C LEU A 74 9.31 1.11 -17.90
N LEU A 75 10.34 0.29 -18.09
CA LEU A 75 11.17 0.26 -19.28
C LEU A 75 10.68 -0.76 -20.33
N ASP A 76 9.80 -1.68 -19.93
CA ASP A 76 9.17 -2.67 -20.80
C ASP A 76 7.70 -2.30 -21.07
N GLN A 77 7.49 -1.44 -22.04
CA GLN A 77 6.15 -0.91 -22.34
C GLN A 77 5.12 -1.99 -22.66
N PRO A 78 5.39 -3.04 -23.45
CA PRO A 78 4.42 -4.11 -23.70
C PRO A 78 3.94 -4.81 -22.43
N ARG A 79 4.86 -5.08 -21.49
CA ARG A 79 4.51 -5.68 -20.19
C ARG A 79 3.71 -4.73 -19.33
N LEU A 80 4.08 -3.45 -19.29
CA LEU A 80 3.35 -2.44 -18.55
C LEU A 80 1.96 -2.20 -19.13
N ASP A 81 1.80 -2.15 -20.47
CA ASP A 81 0.50 -2.07 -21.12
C ASP A 81 -0.42 -3.23 -20.71
N ARG A 82 0.12 -4.45 -20.68
CA ARG A 82 -0.62 -5.65 -20.22
C ARG A 82 -0.98 -5.54 -18.74
N LEU A 83 -0.06 -5.14 -17.88
CA LEU A 83 -0.32 -4.96 -16.45
C LEU A 83 -1.42 -3.90 -16.22
N VAL A 84 -1.35 -2.77 -16.92
CA VAL A 84 -2.37 -1.70 -16.84
C VAL A 84 -3.75 -2.21 -17.29
N ALA A 85 -3.81 -2.96 -18.38
CA ALA A 85 -5.07 -3.53 -18.86
C ALA A 85 -5.69 -4.50 -17.83
N LEU A 86 -4.90 -5.40 -17.26
CA LEU A 86 -5.32 -6.34 -16.24
C LEU A 86 -5.71 -5.63 -14.93
N ALA A 87 -4.94 -4.64 -14.50
CA ALA A 87 -5.24 -3.86 -13.30
C ALA A 87 -6.60 -3.15 -13.42
N ARG A 88 -6.90 -2.61 -14.60
CA ARG A 88 -8.23 -2.03 -14.90
C ARG A 88 -9.33 -3.09 -14.83
N GLN A 89 -9.12 -4.27 -15.44
CA GLN A 89 -10.06 -5.38 -15.43
C GLN A 89 -10.42 -5.84 -13.99
N TYR A 90 -9.41 -5.98 -13.13
CA TYR A 90 -9.57 -6.43 -11.75
C TYR A 90 -9.71 -5.30 -10.74
N ARG A 91 -9.84 -4.05 -11.18
CA ARG A 91 -10.00 -2.85 -10.33
C ARG A 91 -8.88 -2.70 -9.29
N ILE A 92 -7.66 -3.04 -9.69
CA ILE A 92 -6.45 -2.89 -8.89
C ILE A 92 -5.78 -1.56 -9.25
N THR A 93 -5.43 -0.78 -8.26
CA THR A 93 -4.70 0.47 -8.45
C THR A 93 -3.21 0.18 -8.54
N LEU A 94 -2.58 0.62 -9.62
CA LEU A 94 -1.12 0.48 -9.76
C LEU A 94 -0.39 1.58 -9.00
N ARG A 95 0.70 1.21 -8.33
CA ARG A 95 1.65 2.08 -7.62
C ARG A 95 3.06 1.83 -8.15
N PRO A 96 3.39 2.34 -9.34
CA PRO A 96 4.70 2.11 -9.90
C PRO A 96 5.77 2.89 -9.12
N VAL A 97 6.89 2.21 -8.86
CA VAL A 97 8.08 2.82 -8.26
C VAL A 97 9.05 3.21 -9.36
N ILE A 98 9.38 4.48 -9.43
CA ILE A 98 10.39 5.00 -10.33
C ILE A 98 11.67 5.22 -9.53
N THR A 99 12.67 4.41 -9.80
CA THR A 99 13.99 4.69 -9.23
C THR A 99 14.70 5.80 -10.00
N GLN A 100 15.90 6.15 -9.52
CA GLN A 100 16.74 7.21 -10.11
C GLN A 100 17.31 6.90 -11.50
N GLN A 101 16.88 5.80 -12.15
CA GLN A 101 17.42 5.40 -13.46
C GLN A 101 16.74 6.11 -14.63
N LEU A 102 15.51 6.60 -14.45
CA LEU A 102 14.81 7.30 -15.50
C LEU A 102 15.29 8.74 -15.64
N THR A 103 15.40 9.18 -16.89
CA THR A 103 15.57 10.60 -17.23
C THR A 103 14.25 11.35 -17.10
N GLN A 104 14.30 12.68 -17.01
CA GLN A 104 13.12 13.54 -17.03
C GLN A 104 12.22 13.27 -18.26
N ALA A 105 12.82 13.09 -19.44
CA ALA A 105 12.08 12.82 -20.66
C ALA A 105 11.38 11.47 -20.65
N GLN A 106 11.99 10.44 -20.09
CA GLN A 106 11.38 9.12 -19.93
C GLN A 106 10.23 9.17 -18.91
N ALA A 107 10.42 9.82 -17.77
CA ALA A 107 9.38 10.02 -16.77
C ALA A 107 8.17 10.78 -17.33
N TYR A 108 8.43 11.84 -18.12
CA TYR A 108 7.37 12.57 -18.83
C TYR A 108 6.60 11.68 -19.80
N ALA A 109 7.30 10.90 -20.64
CA ALA A 109 6.68 10.04 -21.64
C ALA A 109 5.81 8.97 -20.98
N LEU A 110 6.29 8.33 -19.89
CA LEU A 110 5.54 7.36 -19.13
C LEU A 110 4.30 7.99 -18.48
N ALA A 111 4.47 9.09 -17.77
CA ALA A 111 3.37 9.77 -17.09
C ALA A 111 2.30 10.22 -18.10
N LYS A 112 2.71 10.74 -19.25
CA LYS A 112 1.81 11.13 -20.34
C LYS A 112 1.03 9.94 -20.91
N ARG A 113 1.70 8.81 -21.14
CA ARG A 113 1.07 7.60 -21.70
C ARG A 113 0.02 7.00 -20.76
N TYR A 114 0.33 6.94 -19.47
CA TYR A 114 -0.51 6.25 -18.48
C TYR A 114 -1.32 7.18 -17.57
N ALA A 115 -1.44 8.47 -17.92
CA ALA A 115 -2.12 9.49 -17.11
C ALA A 115 -3.57 9.15 -16.72
N LYS A 116 -4.26 8.35 -17.54
CA LYS A 116 -5.63 7.90 -17.26
C LYS A 116 -5.70 6.81 -16.20
N ASP A 117 -4.69 5.95 -16.14
CA ASP A 117 -4.68 4.72 -15.36
C ASP A 117 -3.85 4.85 -14.07
N ILE A 118 -2.73 5.53 -14.14
CA ILE A 118 -1.79 5.69 -13.03
C ILE A 118 -1.85 7.13 -12.53
N LYS A 119 -2.48 7.34 -11.38
CA LYS A 119 -2.69 8.67 -10.81
C LYS A 119 -1.64 9.06 -9.77
N ILE A 120 -0.96 8.09 -9.19
CA ILE A 120 0.07 8.32 -8.17
C ILE A 120 1.34 7.59 -8.56
N TRP A 121 2.45 8.31 -8.61
CA TRP A 121 3.77 7.84 -8.98
C TRP A 121 4.69 7.91 -7.78
N GLU A 122 5.26 6.79 -7.39
CA GLU A 122 6.27 6.74 -6.34
C GLU A 122 7.65 7.01 -6.94
N ILE A 123 8.36 8.01 -6.39
CA ILE A 123 9.65 8.44 -6.89
C ILE A 123 10.74 8.13 -5.87
N GLY A 124 11.69 7.32 -6.29
CA GLY A 124 12.77 6.78 -5.47
C GLY A 124 12.36 5.57 -4.66
N ASN A 125 13.34 4.77 -4.28
CA ASN A 125 13.20 3.69 -3.30
C ASN A 125 14.35 3.81 -2.31
N GLU A 126 14.04 4.10 -1.04
CA GLU A 126 14.97 4.17 0.10
C GLU A 126 16.21 5.06 -0.13
N GLN A 127 16.04 6.18 -0.83
CA GLN A 127 17.16 7.04 -1.22
C GLN A 127 17.73 7.86 -0.06
N ASP A 128 17.08 7.85 1.09
CA ASP A 128 17.48 8.49 2.35
C ASP A 128 18.46 7.66 3.19
N HIS A 129 18.82 6.44 2.74
CA HIS A 129 19.68 5.49 3.46
C HIS A 129 21.08 6.05 3.79
N SER A 130 21.54 7.10 3.13
CA SER A 130 22.84 7.71 3.36
C SER A 130 22.86 9.19 2.98
N ARG A 131 23.56 10.00 3.76
CA ARG A 131 23.87 11.40 3.39
C ARG A 131 24.93 11.51 2.29
N VAL A 132 25.81 10.51 2.19
CA VAL A 132 26.84 10.48 1.15
C VAL A 132 26.17 10.36 -0.22
N GLY A 133 26.46 11.31 -1.11
CA GLY A 133 25.86 11.35 -2.45
C GLY A 133 24.37 11.73 -2.49
N ALA A 134 23.76 12.12 -1.37
CA ALA A 134 22.33 12.46 -1.32
C ALA A 134 21.96 13.58 -2.32
N GLY A 135 22.80 14.59 -2.49
CA GLY A 135 22.54 15.68 -3.45
C GLY A 135 22.38 15.18 -4.89
N ILE A 136 23.19 14.20 -5.32
CA ILE A 136 23.10 13.61 -6.66
C ILE A 136 21.79 12.82 -6.78
N ARG A 137 21.45 12.02 -5.77
CA ARG A 137 20.20 11.26 -5.76
C ARG A 137 18.99 12.18 -5.82
N ILE A 138 18.94 13.20 -4.95
CA ILE A 138 17.87 14.19 -4.92
C ILE A 138 17.72 14.89 -6.26
N SER A 139 18.83 15.32 -6.91
CA SER A 139 18.77 15.96 -8.24
C SER A 139 18.07 15.05 -9.26
N ARG A 140 18.39 13.75 -9.27
CA ARG A 140 17.75 12.80 -10.17
C ARG A 140 16.26 12.60 -9.88
N LEU A 141 15.89 12.55 -8.61
CA LEU A 141 14.47 12.46 -8.22
C LEU A 141 13.70 13.72 -8.63
N VAL A 142 14.32 14.89 -8.51
CA VAL A 142 13.75 16.17 -8.97
C VAL A 142 13.51 16.17 -10.48
N ASP A 143 14.44 15.64 -11.26
CA ASP A 143 14.29 15.55 -12.73
C ASP A 143 13.11 14.63 -13.10
N ILE A 144 12.97 13.48 -12.45
CA ILE A 144 11.82 12.58 -12.62
C ILE A 144 10.53 13.29 -12.25
N TYR A 145 10.49 13.94 -11.09
CA TYR A 145 9.34 14.72 -10.62
C TYR A 145 8.91 15.78 -11.65
N ARG A 146 9.86 16.56 -12.18
CA ARG A 146 9.59 17.57 -13.20
C ARG A 146 8.99 16.97 -14.47
N GLY A 147 9.44 15.77 -14.86
CA GLY A 147 8.88 15.05 -15.99
C GLY A 147 7.41 14.70 -15.77
N ILE A 148 7.08 14.15 -14.60
CA ILE A 148 5.70 13.78 -14.25
C ILE A 148 4.81 15.02 -14.12
N ARG A 149 5.27 16.08 -13.44
CA ARG A 149 4.54 17.34 -13.32
C ARG A 149 4.22 17.96 -14.66
N ARG A 150 5.21 18.02 -15.56
CA ARG A 150 5.00 18.52 -16.92
C ARG A 150 3.91 17.74 -17.65
N ALA A 151 3.91 16.40 -17.55
CA ALA A 151 2.86 15.59 -18.18
C ALA A 151 1.49 15.84 -17.54
N SER A 152 1.44 15.99 -16.22
CA SER A 152 0.23 16.29 -15.47
C SER A 152 -0.38 17.62 -15.91
N ASP A 153 0.44 18.68 -15.99
CA ASP A 153 0.00 20.02 -16.33
C ASP A 153 -0.45 20.12 -17.80
N GLU A 154 0.30 19.49 -18.72
CA GLU A 154 -0.02 19.46 -20.16
C GLU A 154 -1.37 18.77 -20.43
N LEU A 155 -1.71 17.73 -19.66
CA LEU A 155 -2.93 16.93 -19.87
C LEU A 155 -4.06 17.32 -18.90
N ASP A 156 -3.86 18.26 -18.01
CA ASP A 156 -4.76 18.53 -16.85
C ASP A 156 -5.16 17.23 -16.13
N ALA A 157 -4.18 16.34 -15.93
CA ALA A 157 -4.43 14.97 -15.48
C ALA A 157 -4.50 14.82 -13.96
N GLY A 158 -4.08 15.84 -13.20
CA GLY A 158 -4.07 15.83 -11.73
C GLY A 158 -3.17 14.74 -11.13
N LEU A 159 -2.07 14.40 -11.80
CA LEU A 159 -1.15 13.38 -11.33
C LEU A 159 -0.49 13.79 -10.01
N LYS A 160 -0.33 12.82 -9.13
CA LYS A 160 0.28 12.98 -7.80
C LYS A 160 1.58 12.22 -7.72
N THR A 161 2.46 12.68 -6.85
CA THR A 161 3.75 12.04 -6.62
C THR A 161 3.96 11.74 -5.14
N THR A 162 4.63 10.64 -4.86
CA THR A 162 5.17 10.34 -3.54
C THR A 162 6.68 10.35 -3.59
N ILE A 163 7.31 10.74 -2.50
CA ILE A 163 8.74 10.54 -2.27
C ILE A 163 8.92 9.41 -1.26
N ASN A 164 9.77 8.44 -1.60
CA ASN A 164 10.00 7.30 -0.73
C ASN A 164 11.13 7.57 0.26
N VAL A 165 10.88 7.22 1.51
CA VAL A 165 11.85 7.21 2.61
C VAL A 165 11.69 5.94 3.42
N MET A 166 12.81 5.41 3.92
CA MET A 166 12.81 4.34 4.91
C MET A 166 12.86 4.93 6.31
N SER A 167 12.27 4.24 7.27
CA SER A 167 12.56 4.53 8.67
C SER A 167 14.03 4.25 8.93
N CYS A 168 14.59 4.94 9.88
CA CYS A 168 15.91 4.59 10.39
C CYS A 168 15.97 3.10 10.67
N ASN A 169 16.84 2.41 9.97
CA ASN A 169 16.78 0.96 9.82
C ASN A 169 16.72 0.25 11.17
N SER A 170 15.71 -0.58 11.40
CA SER A 170 15.55 -1.41 12.60
C SER A 170 16.71 -2.40 12.83
N TYR A 171 17.64 -2.55 11.89
CA TYR A 171 18.86 -3.33 12.05
C TYR A 171 19.84 -2.73 13.03
N ASP A 172 19.77 -1.44 13.27
CA ASP A 172 20.67 -0.71 14.15
C ASP A 172 20.00 -0.43 15.52
N THR A 173 19.42 -1.44 16.14
CA THR A 173 18.73 -1.36 17.45
C THR A 173 19.67 -1.22 18.66
N GLY A 174 20.92 -0.85 18.46
CA GLY A 174 21.88 -0.67 19.54
C GLY A 174 22.22 0.81 19.77
N PRO A 175 23.04 1.08 20.81
CA PRO A 175 23.58 2.42 21.06
C PRO A 175 24.44 2.97 19.91
N LYS A 176 24.70 2.17 18.88
CA LYS A 176 25.36 2.52 17.64
C LYS A 176 24.40 2.62 16.45
N ALA A 177 23.09 2.76 16.71
CA ALA A 177 22.10 2.94 15.66
C ALA A 177 22.54 4.02 14.67
N ARG A 178 22.52 3.73 13.36
CA ARG A 178 23.01 4.61 12.31
C ARG A 178 22.20 5.88 12.10
N CYS A 179 21.21 6.11 12.94
CA CYS A 179 20.46 7.35 13.01
C CYS A 179 20.70 8.12 14.34
N PRO A 180 21.92 8.17 14.86
CA PRO A 180 22.21 8.91 16.10
C PRO A 180 22.19 10.41 15.80
N GLY A 181 21.50 11.17 16.62
CA GLY A 181 21.50 12.63 16.56
C GLY A 181 20.63 13.26 15.47
N ASP A 182 20.59 12.71 14.28
CA ASP A 182 19.59 12.97 13.27
C ASP A 182 18.66 11.77 13.19
N ARG A 183 17.93 11.57 14.26
CA ARG A 183 16.92 10.50 14.37
C ARG A 183 15.87 10.55 13.27
N LEU A 184 15.98 11.50 12.38
CA LEU A 184 15.14 11.81 11.25
C LEU A 184 16.01 12.00 10.00
N GLY A 185 16.88 11.06 9.66
CA GLY A 185 17.60 11.07 8.40
C GLY A 185 16.64 11.25 7.22
N SER A 186 15.49 10.60 7.30
CA SER A 186 14.38 10.79 6.38
C SER A 186 13.86 12.24 6.36
N MET A 187 13.68 12.86 7.52
CA MET A 187 13.24 14.27 7.61
C MET A 187 14.22 15.23 6.93
N TRP A 188 15.51 15.06 7.21
CA TRP A 188 16.56 15.86 6.56
C TRP A 188 16.53 15.65 5.03
N PHE A 189 16.36 14.40 4.57
CA PHE A 189 16.31 14.08 3.14
C PHE A 189 15.10 14.76 2.46
N LEU A 190 13.94 14.71 3.10
CA LEU A 190 12.73 15.38 2.62
C LEU A 190 12.89 16.90 2.56
N ASP A 191 13.55 17.52 3.56
CA ASP A 191 13.87 18.95 3.55
C ASP A 191 14.76 19.31 2.36
N GLN A 192 15.82 18.53 2.11
CA GLN A 192 16.71 18.75 0.97
C GLN A 192 15.98 18.53 -0.36
N ALA A 193 15.12 17.55 -0.48
CA ALA A 193 14.31 17.31 -1.68
C ALA A 193 13.38 18.51 -1.96
N LYS A 194 12.68 19.01 -0.93
CA LYS A 194 11.84 20.22 -1.05
C LYS A 194 12.64 21.44 -1.45
N ALA A 195 13.79 21.67 -0.82
CA ALA A 195 14.68 22.78 -1.14
C ALA A 195 15.21 22.71 -2.58
N ALA A 196 15.39 21.51 -3.14
CA ALA A 196 15.77 21.29 -4.52
C ALA A 196 14.62 21.39 -5.54
N GLY A 197 13.38 21.59 -5.08
CA GLY A 197 12.20 21.77 -5.91
C GLY A 197 11.39 20.51 -6.16
N PHE A 198 11.55 19.47 -5.34
CA PHE A 198 10.64 18.33 -5.35
C PHE A 198 9.45 18.59 -4.43
N ASP A 199 8.39 19.14 -4.99
CA ASP A 199 7.14 19.42 -4.26
C ASP A 199 6.21 18.17 -4.31
N PHE A 200 6.55 17.18 -3.52
CA PHE A 200 5.79 15.91 -3.43
C PHE A 200 4.41 16.13 -2.80
N ASP A 201 3.43 15.36 -3.27
CA ASP A 201 2.06 15.37 -2.73
C ASP A 201 1.92 14.48 -1.50
N TYR A 202 2.65 13.36 -1.46
CA TYR A 202 2.59 12.37 -0.37
C TYR A 202 3.98 11.85 -0.03
N ILE A 203 4.09 11.18 1.11
CA ILE A 203 5.31 10.46 1.53
C ILE A 203 5.03 8.98 1.49
N SER A 204 5.94 8.21 0.91
CA SER A 204 6.00 6.76 0.99
C SER A 204 6.96 6.35 2.11
N PHE A 205 6.52 5.49 3.00
CA PHE A 205 7.26 5.13 4.21
C PHE A 205 7.45 3.62 4.30
N HIS A 206 8.65 3.17 4.66
CA HIS A 206 8.99 1.77 4.87
C HIS A 206 9.42 1.52 6.30
N TYR A 207 8.87 0.49 6.96
CA TYR A 207 9.31 0.01 8.24
C TYR A 207 8.89 -1.45 8.45
N TYR A 208 9.83 -2.27 8.91
CA TYR A 208 9.67 -3.70 9.20
C TYR A 208 9.88 -3.92 10.71
N PRO A 209 8.81 -4.01 11.51
CA PRO A 209 8.93 -4.17 12.95
C PRO A 209 9.33 -5.59 13.35
N HIS A 210 10.16 -5.71 14.38
CA HIS A 210 10.29 -6.91 15.17
C HIS A 210 9.17 -7.03 16.21
N TYR A 211 8.85 -8.25 16.62
CA TYR A 211 7.87 -8.47 17.69
C TYR A 211 8.22 -7.71 18.99
N GLN A 212 9.51 -7.66 19.35
CA GLN A 212 10.01 -6.95 20.53
C GLN A 212 10.06 -5.43 20.38
N ASP A 213 9.82 -4.88 19.19
CA ASP A 213 9.83 -3.42 18.99
C ASP A 213 8.60 -2.73 19.56
N ARG A 214 7.63 -3.51 20.02
CA ARG A 214 6.37 -3.00 20.60
C ARG A 214 6.65 -2.06 21.77
N GLY A 215 5.94 -0.94 21.78
CA GLY A 215 5.96 0.05 22.86
C GLY A 215 7.13 1.00 22.87
N HIS A 216 8.26 0.69 22.25
CA HIS A 216 9.43 1.58 22.25
C HIS A 216 9.88 1.94 20.83
N TRP A 217 10.50 1.01 20.11
CA TRP A 217 11.03 1.28 18.77
C TRP A 217 9.91 1.55 17.77
N MET A 218 8.83 0.79 17.83
CA MET A 218 7.69 1.01 16.95
C MET A 218 7.05 2.38 17.20
N ASP A 219 6.89 2.79 18.46
CA ASP A 219 6.38 4.13 18.81
C ASP A 219 7.31 5.24 18.30
N LEU A 220 8.63 5.01 18.36
CA LEU A 220 9.60 5.96 17.81
C LEU A 220 9.44 6.11 16.29
N TYR A 221 9.41 5.02 15.54
CA TYR A 221 9.34 5.06 14.08
C TYR A 221 7.99 5.53 13.57
N LEU A 222 6.90 5.07 14.14
CA LEU A 222 5.57 5.55 13.77
C LEU A 222 5.35 7.00 14.22
N GLY A 223 5.93 7.42 15.33
CA GLY A 223 5.97 8.82 15.77
C GLY A 223 6.73 9.71 14.79
N GLN A 224 7.85 9.24 14.22
CA GLN A 224 8.57 9.95 13.16
C GLN A 224 7.73 10.07 11.88
N MET A 225 7.04 9.00 11.50
CA MET A 225 6.10 9.02 10.38
C MET A 225 5.02 10.09 10.58
N ARG A 226 4.43 10.17 11.77
CA ARG A 226 3.46 11.23 12.12
C ARG A 226 4.08 12.61 12.03
N ALA A 227 5.26 12.81 12.60
CA ALA A 227 5.96 14.10 12.53
C ALA A 227 6.25 14.55 11.09
N MET A 228 6.55 13.61 10.18
CA MET A 228 6.68 13.90 8.74
C MET A 228 5.34 14.33 8.14
N ALA A 229 4.27 13.58 8.40
CA ALA A 229 2.93 13.91 7.89
C ALA A 229 2.48 15.31 8.34
N GLU A 230 2.69 15.64 9.60
CA GLU A 230 2.34 16.95 10.18
C GLU A 230 3.19 18.07 9.61
N LYS A 231 4.52 17.91 9.57
CA LYS A 231 5.46 18.92 9.05
C LYS A 231 5.17 19.30 7.60
N TYR A 232 4.92 18.30 6.76
CA TYR A 232 4.67 18.54 5.34
C TYR A 232 3.19 18.66 4.99
N ARG A 233 2.28 18.55 5.98
CA ARG A 233 0.83 18.59 5.81
C ARG A 233 0.33 17.64 4.75
N THR A 234 0.77 16.38 4.83
CA THR A 234 0.50 15.36 3.84
C THR A 234 0.11 14.03 4.49
N GLN A 235 -0.38 13.11 3.66
CA GLN A 235 -0.66 11.74 4.07
C GLN A 235 0.49 10.80 3.70
N ILE A 236 0.50 9.65 4.36
CA ILE A 236 1.51 8.60 4.22
C ILE A 236 0.94 7.42 3.42
N PHE A 237 1.69 6.99 2.45
CA PHE A 237 1.57 5.64 1.88
C PHE A 237 2.56 4.74 2.61
N TYR A 238 2.08 3.77 3.35
CA TYR A 238 2.95 2.81 4.02
C TYR A 238 3.26 1.68 3.04
N ASN A 239 4.26 1.90 2.18
CA ASN A 239 4.45 1.14 0.94
C ASN A 239 5.29 -0.13 1.07
N GLU A 240 5.96 -0.33 2.20
CA GLU A 240 6.53 -1.64 2.54
C GLU A 240 6.39 -1.90 4.03
N VAL A 241 5.60 -2.91 4.36
CA VAL A 241 5.46 -3.45 5.70
C VAL A 241 5.51 -4.97 5.66
N ASN A 242 6.30 -5.54 6.52
CA ASN A 242 6.26 -6.95 6.91
C ASN A 242 6.95 -7.07 8.25
N CYS A 243 7.13 -8.28 8.78
CA CYS A 243 7.89 -8.46 10.01
C CYS A 243 9.39 -8.51 9.75
N ALA A 244 10.18 -8.04 10.70
CA ALA A 244 11.63 -8.12 10.64
C ALA A 244 12.18 -9.49 11.12
N GLU A 245 11.35 -10.38 11.68
CA GLU A 245 11.74 -11.73 12.07
C GLU A 245 12.21 -12.58 10.89
N ILE A 246 11.75 -12.27 9.67
CA ILE A 246 12.21 -12.92 8.43
C ILE A 246 13.72 -12.84 8.27
N TYR A 247 14.33 -11.73 8.66
CA TYR A 247 15.79 -11.57 8.66
C TYR A 247 16.52 -12.56 9.57
N LYS A 248 15.80 -13.19 10.50
CA LYS A 248 16.31 -14.25 11.38
C LYS A 248 15.98 -15.66 10.89
N GLY A 249 15.42 -15.79 9.70
CA GLY A 249 15.13 -17.07 9.06
C GLY A 249 13.72 -17.63 9.31
N THR A 250 12.78 -16.82 9.78
CA THR A 250 11.36 -17.22 9.83
C THR A 250 10.81 -17.29 8.40
N THR A 251 10.36 -18.46 7.98
CA THR A 251 10.02 -18.73 6.57
C THR A 251 8.54 -18.94 6.29
N ASP A 252 7.74 -19.21 7.34
CA ASP A 252 6.32 -19.59 7.22
C ASP A 252 5.34 -18.47 7.57
N GLY A 253 5.83 -17.27 7.91
CA GLY A 253 5.02 -16.15 8.37
C GLY A 253 4.50 -16.31 9.80
N GLY A 254 4.77 -17.45 10.44
CA GLY A 254 4.37 -17.76 11.80
C GLY A 254 2.87 -17.97 12.00
N ARG A 255 2.47 -18.11 13.28
CA ARG A 255 1.09 -18.36 13.71
C ARG A 255 0.70 -17.37 14.81
N PRO A 256 -0.61 -17.17 15.05
CA PRO A 256 -1.06 -16.34 16.16
C PRO A 256 -0.48 -16.80 17.49
N GLY A 257 0.08 -15.87 18.27
CA GLY A 257 0.58 -16.11 19.63
C GLY A 257 2.00 -16.68 19.74
N ASP A 258 2.74 -16.84 18.65
CA ASP A 258 4.11 -17.40 18.66
C ASP A 258 5.21 -16.35 18.64
N ARG A 259 4.88 -15.06 18.75
CA ARG A 259 5.80 -13.92 18.67
C ARG A 259 6.60 -13.87 17.37
N SER A 260 5.98 -14.33 16.31
CA SER A 260 6.52 -14.41 14.97
C SER A 260 6.11 -13.24 14.09
N CYS A 261 6.31 -13.41 12.80
CA CYS A 261 5.84 -12.51 11.77
C CYS A 261 4.34 -12.26 11.83
N TYR A 262 3.54 -13.28 12.14
CA TYR A 262 2.10 -13.10 12.28
C TYR A 262 1.77 -12.04 13.33
N ASP A 263 2.27 -12.22 14.56
CA ASP A 263 1.99 -11.32 15.67
C ASP A 263 2.57 -9.93 15.47
N SER A 264 3.75 -9.83 14.83
CA SER A 264 4.37 -8.54 14.50
C SER A 264 3.55 -7.77 13.48
N LEU A 265 3.10 -8.44 12.42
CA LEU A 265 2.29 -7.80 11.38
C LEU A 265 0.88 -7.46 11.89
N GLU A 266 0.26 -8.33 12.70
CA GLU A 266 -1.03 -8.04 13.32
C GLU A 266 -0.96 -6.77 14.18
N TYR A 267 0.09 -6.65 14.98
CA TYR A 267 0.27 -5.49 15.84
C TYR A 267 0.44 -4.20 15.04
N ILE A 268 1.32 -4.17 14.03
CA ILE A 268 1.53 -2.94 13.27
C ILE A 268 0.28 -2.58 12.43
N LEU A 269 -0.43 -3.54 11.85
CA LEU A 269 -1.67 -3.27 11.14
C LEU A 269 -2.75 -2.70 12.08
N SER A 270 -2.81 -3.19 13.31
CA SER A 270 -3.69 -2.65 14.35
C SER A 270 -3.33 -1.19 14.70
N GLU A 271 -2.04 -0.89 14.92
CA GLU A 271 -1.58 0.47 15.21
C GLU A 271 -1.88 1.44 14.07
N LEU A 272 -1.59 1.04 12.83
CA LEU A 272 -1.85 1.87 11.66
C LEU A 272 -3.35 2.15 11.49
N ASN A 273 -4.20 1.16 11.69
CA ASN A 273 -5.65 1.30 11.60
C ASN A 273 -6.29 1.97 12.83
N GLY A 274 -5.57 2.05 13.94
CA GLY A 274 -5.98 2.75 15.17
C GLY A 274 -5.39 4.14 15.24
N ARG A 275 -4.23 4.27 15.88
CA ARG A 275 -3.58 5.56 16.20
C ARG A 275 -3.14 6.38 15.00
N TYR A 276 -2.88 5.76 13.85
CA TYR A 276 -2.31 6.44 12.68
C TYR A 276 -3.25 6.49 11.47
N ARG A 277 -4.50 6.08 11.65
CA ARG A 277 -5.51 6.04 10.59
C ARG A 277 -5.74 7.41 9.93
N ASP A 278 -5.64 8.47 10.68
CA ASP A 278 -5.84 9.84 10.23
C ASP A 278 -4.78 10.32 9.21
N ILE A 279 -3.59 9.74 9.28
CA ILE A 279 -2.46 10.13 8.41
C ILE A 279 -2.10 9.07 7.36
N VAL A 280 -2.44 7.78 7.57
CA VAL A 280 -2.11 6.72 6.64
C VAL A 280 -3.22 6.53 5.62
N ARG A 281 -2.87 6.63 4.34
CA ARG A 281 -3.80 6.56 3.21
C ARG A 281 -3.94 5.15 2.64
N GLU A 282 -2.86 4.39 2.59
CA GLU A 282 -2.79 3.05 2.00
C GLU A 282 -1.63 2.28 2.63
N ILE A 283 -1.77 0.98 2.73
CA ILE A 283 -0.72 0.08 3.23
C ILE A 283 -0.44 -0.97 2.17
N ASN A 284 0.82 -1.18 1.80
CA ASN A 284 1.25 -2.25 0.90
C ASN A 284 2.16 -3.22 1.66
N VAL A 285 1.74 -4.49 1.73
CA VAL A 285 2.52 -5.53 2.39
C VAL A 285 3.61 -6.02 1.45
N TYR A 286 4.82 -6.12 1.94
CA TYR A 286 5.98 -6.64 1.23
C TYR A 286 6.21 -8.09 1.62
N GLU A 287 6.00 -9.07 0.76
CA GLU A 287 5.56 -9.00 -0.64
C GLU A 287 4.52 -10.10 -0.93
N LEU A 288 4.07 -10.24 -2.18
CA LEU A 288 3.04 -11.22 -2.53
C LEU A 288 3.55 -12.68 -2.49
N LEU A 289 4.66 -12.97 -3.15
CA LEU A 289 5.20 -14.32 -3.32
C LEU A 289 6.60 -14.44 -2.73
N ASP A 290 6.94 -15.60 -2.20
CA ASP A 290 8.32 -15.95 -1.91
C ASP A 290 9.19 -15.93 -3.16
N GLU A 291 10.43 -15.51 -3.00
CA GLU A 291 11.45 -15.45 -4.05
C GLU A 291 12.59 -16.47 -3.81
N PRO A 292 12.35 -17.76 -3.92
CA PRO A 292 13.30 -18.79 -3.47
C PRO A 292 14.68 -18.72 -4.13
N THR A 293 14.76 -18.05 -5.29
CA THR A 293 16.01 -17.85 -6.04
C THR A 293 16.67 -16.51 -5.80
N HIS A 294 16.08 -15.64 -4.90
CA HIS A 294 16.67 -14.35 -4.62
C HIS A 294 18.12 -14.52 -4.09
N PRO A 295 19.09 -13.70 -4.57
CA PRO A 295 20.49 -13.85 -4.17
C PRO A 295 20.71 -13.58 -2.67
N VAL A 296 19.93 -12.68 -2.09
CA VAL A 296 19.97 -12.36 -0.67
C VAL A 296 19.04 -13.32 0.08
N ALA A 297 19.59 -14.09 1.03
CA ALA A 297 18.88 -15.21 1.63
C ALA A 297 17.59 -14.82 2.37
N HIS A 298 17.57 -13.68 3.09
CA HIS A 298 16.39 -13.25 3.82
C HIS A 298 15.28 -12.72 2.90
N GLU A 299 15.61 -12.19 1.73
CA GLU A 299 14.61 -11.75 0.74
C GLU A 299 13.76 -12.90 0.18
N ARG A 300 14.20 -14.14 0.37
CA ARG A 300 13.52 -15.33 -0.17
C ARG A 300 12.17 -15.64 0.48
N HIS A 301 11.85 -15.02 1.60
CA HIS A 301 10.78 -15.50 2.49
C HIS A 301 9.77 -14.42 2.88
N PHE A 302 9.80 -13.25 2.26
CA PHE A 302 8.88 -12.15 2.56
C PHE A 302 7.46 -12.35 2.02
N GLY A 303 7.26 -13.32 1.12
CA GLY A 303 5.96 -13.57 0.50
C GLY A 303 4.84 -13.82 1.52
N LEU A 304 3.68 -13.27 1.27
CA LEU A 304 2.42 -13.66 1.92
C LEU A 304 1.99 -15.07 1.50
N MET A 305 2.52 -15.52 0.38
CA MET A 305 2.29 -16.84 -0.19
C MET A 305 3.62 -17.50 -0.56
N TYR A 306 3.69 -18.83 -0.46
CA TYR A 306 4.82 -19.59 -0.98
C TYR A 306 4.87 -19.55 -2.52
N ASP A 307 3.70 -19.59 -3.14
CA ASP A 307 3.43 -19.45 -4.57
C ASP A 307 1.95 -19.09 -4.78
N LEU A 308 1.49 -18.96 -6.03
CA LEU A 308 0.13 -18.53 -6.33
C LEU A 308 -0.99 -19.48 -5.84
N ASP A 309 -0.64 -20.68 -5.38
CA ASP A 309 -1.60 -21.70 -4.92
C ASP A 309 -1.55 -21.95 -3.41
N ARG A 310 -0.44 -21.57 -2.75
CA ARG A 310 -0.18 -21.91 -1.35
C ARG A 310 0.01 -20.69 -0.48
N PRO A 311 -1.07 -20.20 0.18
CA PRO A 311 -0.96 -19.09 1.13
C PRO A 311 -0.20 -19.50 2.40
N LYS A 312 0.54 -18.55 2.97
CA LYS A 312 1.08 -18.67 4.32
C LYS A 312 0.00 -18.33 5.36
N PRO A 313 0.14 -18.75 6.62
CA PRO A 313 -0.81 -18.38 7.68
C PRO A 313 -1.04 -16.87 7.80
N VAL A 314 -0.02 -16.05 7.58
CA VAL A 314 -0.10 -14.59 7.61
C VAL A 314 -1.04 -14.00 6.55
N MET A 315 -1.32 -14.71 5.46
CA MET A 315 -2.28 -14.28 4.44
C MET A 315 -3.71 -14.18 4.99
N GLU A 316 -4.08 -15.01 5.95
CA GLU A 316 -5.38 -14.91 6.62
C GLU A 316 -5.50 -13.64 7.45
N LEU A 317 -4.42 -13.23 8.10
CA LEU A 317 -4.36 -11.94 8.78
C LEU A 317 -4.57 -10.78 7.79
N VAL A 318 -3.83 -10.79 6.69
CA VAL A 318 -3.95 -9.76 5.65
C VAL A 318 -5.37 -9.69 5.10
N ARG A 319 -5.99 -10.84 4.81
CA ARG A 319 -7.39 -10.93 4.36
C ARG A 319 -8.36 -10.30 5.36
N ARG A 320 -8.15 -10.49 6.66
CA ARG A 320 -9.00 -9.89 7.71
C ARG A 320 -8.96 -8.36 7.66
N TYR A 321 -7.77 -7.76 7.50
CA TYR A 321 -7.61 -6.31 7.40
C TYR A 321 -8.01 -5.75 6.02
N ALA A 322 -7.95 -6.55 4.96
CA ALA A 322 -8.45 -6.14 3.65
C ALA A 322 -9.98 -6.08 3.58
N GLY A 323 -10.67 -6.71 4.53
CA GLY A 323 -12.13 -6.82 4.53
C GLY A 323 -12.64 -7.87 3.54
N THR A 324 -13.95 -8.07 3.55
CA THR A 324 -14.59 -8.95 2.55
C THR A 324 -14.72 -8.24 1.21
N PRO A 325 -14.54 -8.95 0.09
CA PRO A 325 -14.73 -8.42 -1.26
C PRO A 325 -16.14 -7.90 -1.50
#